data_5d837cb3aaa1dc49246877777d686816
#
_entry.id   5d837cb3aaa1dc49246877777d686816
#
_cell.length_a   1.000
_cell.length_b   1.000
_cell.length_c   1.000
_cell.angle_alpha   90.00
_cell.angle_beta   90.00
_cell.angle_gamma   90.00
#
_symmetry.space_group_name_H-M   'P 1'
#
loop_
_entity.id
_entity.type
_entity.pdbx_description
1 polymer ?
#
loop_
_entity_poly.entity_id
_entity_poly.type
_entity_poly.pdbx_seq_one_letter_code
_entity_poly.pdbx_strand_id
1 'polypeptide(L)'
;MKRIDFAVFTVVAALAVILALPPSAHAQDAAALYKSKCAMCHGPDGKKVAGHDLTAAAAQKLSDADLDAVITNGKPPKMPKYGDKLKPEEIKGLVAYIRTLK
;
A
#
# COMPACT_ATOMS: atom_id res chain seq x y z
N MET A 1 -42.55 18.69 -19.49
CA MET A 1 -42.24 17.30 -19.24
C MET A 1 -40.89 16.87 -19.79
N LYS A 2 -40.58 17.19 -21.01
CA LYS A 2 -39.29 16.78 -21.62
C LYS A 2 -38.04 17.37 -20.94
N ARG A 3 -38.16 18.53 -20.29
CA ARG A 3 -37.05 19.19 -19.60
C ARG A 3 -36.66 18.51 -18.27
N ILE A 4 -37.60 17.89 -17.61
CA ILE A 4 -37.34 17.18 -16.32
C ILE A 4 -36.55 15.91 -16.57
N ASP A 5 -36.90 15.18 -17.63
CA ASP A 5 -36.22 13.94 -17.99
C ASP A 5 -34.76 14.17 -18.35
N PHE A 6 -34.43 15.28 -18.95
CA PHE A 6 -33.07 15.63 -19.34
C PHE A 6 -32.18 15.91 -18.14
N ALA A 7 -32.72 16.59 -17.11
CA ALA A 7 -31.97 16.87 -15.88
C ALA A 7 -31.70 15.60 -15.08
N VAL A 8 -32.67 14.70 -14.97
CA VAL A 8 -32.52 13.42 -14.29
C VAL A 8 -31.47 12.54 -15.00
N PHE A 9 -31.50 12.51 -16.31
CA PHE A 9 -30.55 11.74 -17.09
C PHE A 9 -29.10 12.23 -16.90
N THR A 10 -28.89 13.53 -16.80
CA THR A 10 -27.57 14.13 -16.58
C THR A 10 -27.02 13.76 -15.21
N VAL A 11 -27.84 13.76 -14.17
CA VAL A 11 -27.42 13.41 -12.80
C VAL A 11 -27.03 11.94 -12.72
N VAL A 12 -27.77 11.05 -13.34
CA VAL A 12 -27.46 9.60 -13.35
C VAL A 12 -26.13 9.34 -14.08
N ALA A 13 -25.89 10.03 -15.19
CA ALA A 13 -24.63 9.89 -15.93
C ALA A 13 -23.42 10.35 -15.10
N ALA A 14 -23.55 11.45 -14.35
CA ALA A 14 -22.49 11.93 -13.46
C ALA A 14 -22.15 10.95 -12.34
N LEU A 15 -23.16 10.32 -11.73
CA LEU A 15 -22.97 9.31 -10.70
C LEU A 15 -22.28 8.05 -11.26
N ALA A 16 -22.62 7.62 -12.46
CA ALA A 16 -21.99 6.48 -13.11
C ALA A 16 -20.49 6.71 -13.36
N VAL A 17 -20.10 7.92 -13.73
CA VAL A 17 -18.69 8.29 -13.94
C VAL A 17 -17.89 8.21 -12.64
N ILE A 18 -18.45 8.65 -11.50
CA ILE A 18 -17.79 8.59 -10.19
C ILE A 18 -17.55 7.12 -9.78
N LEU A 19 -18.50 6.24 -10.00
CA LEU A 19 -18.39 4.81 -9.67
C LEU A 19 -17.41 4.05 -10.57
N ALA A 20 -17.06 4.60 -11.72
CA ALA A 20 -16.16 3.98 -12.69
C ALA A 20 -14.68 4.39 -12.50
N LEU A 21 -14.34 5.16 -11.44
CA LEU A 21 -12.95 5.54 -11.18
C LEU A 21 -12.10 4.33 -10.82
N PRO A 22 -10.89 4.21 -11.40
CA PRO A 22 -10.00 3.09 -11.09
C PRO A 22 -9.47 3.18 -9.65
N PRO A 23 -9.00 2.05 -9.06
CA PRO A 23 -8.35 2.08 -7.75
C PRO A 23 -7.08 2.94 -7.78
N SER A 24 -6.66 3.40 -6.60
CA SER A 24 -5.48 4.26 -6.46
C SER A 24 -4.24 3.64 -7.09
N ALA A 25 -3.51 4.41 -7.90
CA ALA A 25 -2.26 4.00 -8.50
C ALA A 25 -1.20 3.64 -7.43
N HIS A 26 -1.22 4.30 -6.26
CA HIS A 26 -0.29 4.03 -5.16
C HIS A 26 -0.41 2.61 -4.60
N ALA A 27 -1.60 2.04 -4.55
CA ALA A 27 -1.79 0.67 -4.07
C ALA A 27 -1.14 -0.35 -5.00
N GLN A 28 -1.23 -0.15 -6.33
CA GLN A 28 -0.59 -1.00 -7.32
C GLN A 28 0.93 -0.87 -7.29
N ASP A 29 1.44 0.36 -7.15
CA ASP A 29 2.87 0.64 -7.07
C ASP A 29 3.48 0.04 -5.81
N ALA A 30 2.79 0.08 -4.68
CA ALA A 30 3.25 -0.50 -3.42
C ALA A 30 3.40 -2.02 -3.51
N ALA A 31 2.46 -2.71 -4.14
CA ALA A 31 2.54 -4.15 -4.38
C ALA A 31 3.75 -4.49 -5.25
N ALA A 32 3.99 -3.74 -6.32
CA ALA A 32 5.13 -3.91 -7.21
C ALA A 32 6.45 -3.62 -6.50
N LEU A 33 6.52 -2.57 -5.69
CA LEU A 33 7.68 -2.23 -4.88
C LEU A 33 8.00 -3.31 -3.86
N TYR A 34 7.00 -3.81 -3.14
CA TYR A 34 7.18 -4.90 -2.21
C TYR A 34 7.78 -6.11 -2.92
N LYS A 35 7.23 -6.48 -4.05
CA LYS A 35 7.66 -7.63 -4.84
C LYS A 35 9.12 -7.48 -5.30
N SER A 36 9.53 -6.28 -5.70
CA SER A 36 10.89 -6.05 -6.22
C SER A 36 11.92 -5.78 -5.14
N LYS A 37 11.55 -5.18 -4.00
CA LYS A 37 12.49 -4.72 -2.98
C LYS A 37 12.44 -5.51 -1.68
N CYS A 38 11.31 -6.05 -1.31
CA CYS A 38 11.09 -6.64 0.00
C CYS A 38 10.93 -8.17 -0.05
N ALA A 39 10.28 -8.69 -1.09
CA ALA A 39 9.95 -10.10 -1.20
C ALA A 39 11.17 -11.02 -1.32
N MET A 40 12.31 -10.52 -1.80
CA MET A 40 13.55 -11.32 -1.85
C MET A 40 13.94 -11.85 -0.49
N CYS A 41 13.77 -11.04 0.56
CA CYS A 41 14.09 -11.42 1.94
C CYS A 41 12.85 -11.85 2.71
N HIS A 42 11.77 -11.05 2.66
CA HIS A 42 10.55 -11.31 3.44
C HIS A 42 9.60 -12.33 2.82
N GLY A 43 9.81 -12.69 1.56
CA GLY A 43 8.91 -13.58 0.83
C GLY A 43 7.68 -12.85 0.28
N PRO A 44 6.99 -13.45 -0.70
CA PRO A 44 5.81 -12.81 -1.31
C PRO A 44 4.64 -12.66 -0.34
N ASP A 45 4.60 -13.47 0.73
CA ASP A 45 3.57 -13.42 1.78
C ASP A 45 4.05 -12.76 3.08
N GLY A 46 5.32 -12.31 3.14
CA GLY A 46 5.90 -11.67 4.31
C GLY A 46 6.35 -12.60 5.41
N LYS A 47 6.37 -13.91 5.18
CA LYS A 47 6.61 -14.94 6.23
C LYS A 47 7.99 -15.57 6.21
N LYS A 48 8.85 -15.19 5.27
CA LYS A 48 10.11 -15.90 5.02
C LYS A 48 11.17 -15.67 6.09
N VAL A 49 11.22 -14.49 6.71
CA VAL A 49 12.26 -14.17 7.71
C VAL A 49 11.84 -14.68 9.08
N ALA A 50 12.58 -15.65 9.62
CA ALA A 50 12.32 -16.18 10.94
C ALA A 50 12.42 -15.07 12.01
N GLY A 51 11.41 -14.98 12.89
CA GLY A 51 11.33 -13.95 13.91
C GLY A 51 10.86 -12.57 13.42
N HIS A 52 10.66 -12.41 12.12
CA HIS A 52 10.22 -11.15 11.51
C HIS A 52 9.08 -11.36 10.50
N ASP A 53 8.14 -12.23 10.84
CA ASP A 53 6.93 -12.48 10.03
C ASP A 53 6.07 -11.20 10.02
N LEU A 54 5.90 -10.63 8.83
CA LEU A 54 5.15 -9.38 8.68
C LEU A 54 3.65 -9.55 8.92
N THR A 55 3.15 -10.78 8.87
CA THR A 55 1.74 -11.08 9.16
C THR A 55 1.48 -11.31 10.65
N ALA A 56 2.55 -11.50 11.43
CA ALA A 56 2.44 -11.82 12.86
C ALA A 56 1.94 -10.62 13.67
N ALA A 57 1.33 -10.91 14.81
CA ALA A 57 0.79 -9.88 15.70
C ALA A 57 1.86 -8.86 16.12
N ALA A 58 3.10 -9.31 16.36
CA ALA A 58 4.19 -8.42 16.75
C ALA A 58 4.44 -7.32 15.71
N ALA A 59 4.43 -7.65 14.42
CA ALA A 59 4.58 -6.68 13.34
C ALA A 59 3.31 -5.84 13.15
N GLN A 60 2.14 -6.49 13.17
CA GLN A 60 0.86 -5.82 12.91
C GLN A 60 0.44 -4.86 14.04
N LYS A 61 0.97 -5.04 15.24
CA LYS A 61 0.72 -4.12 16.37
C LYS A 61 1.56 -2.85 16.32
N LEU A 62 2.64 -2.83 15.56
CA LEU A 62 3.43 -1.61 15.39
C LEU A 62 2.57 -0.52 14.73
N SER A 63 2.77 0.72 15.14
CA SER A 63 2.09 1.84 14.50
C SER A 63 2.59 2.02 13.07
N ASP A 64 1.83 2.73 12.25
CA ASP A 64 2.27 3.08 10.90
C ASP A 64 3.57 3.88 10.94
N ALA A 65 3.72 4.78 11.92
CA ALA A 65 4.95 5.54 12.11
C ALA A 65 6.15 4.64 12.43
N ASP A 66 5.95 3.61 13.24
CA ASP A 66 7.02 2.66 13.59
C ASP A 66 7.42 1.80 12.38
N LEU A 67 6.46 1.33 11.60
CA LEU A 67 6.74 0.59 10.36
C LEU A 67 7.46 1.46 9.34
N ASP A 68 7.02 2.70 9.18
CA ASP A 68 7.67 3.69 8.33
C ASP A 68 9.13 3.90 8.75
N ALA A 69 9.38 4.09 10.04
CA ALA A 69 10.72 4.27 10.59
C ALA A 69 11.63 3.05 10.34
N VAL A 70 11.11 1.85 10.46
CA VAL A 70 11.87 0.62 10.17
C VAL A 70 12.27 0.56 8.70
N ILE A 71 11.37 0.88 7.80
CA ILE A 71 11.65 0.87 6.36
C ILE A 71 12.65 1.99 6.01
N THR A 72 12.42 3.19 6.53
CA THR A 72 13.26 4.35 6.27
C THR A 72 14.69 4.16 6.77
N ASN A 73 14.85 3.69 7.99
CA ASN A 73 16.14 3.56 8.66
C ASN A 73 16.79 2.20 8.47
N GLY A 74 16.01 1.19 8.11
CA GLY A 74 16.48 -0.19 7.99
C GLY A 74 16.80 -0.82 9.33
N LYS A 75 17.31 -2.04 9.26
CA LYS A 75 17.85 -2.80 10.42
C LYS A 75 19.20 -3.39 10.02
N PRO A 76 20.28 -2.62 10.16
CA PRO A 76 21.62 -3.12 9.76
C PRO A 76 22.01 -4.36 10.55
N PRO A 77 22.83 -5.24 9.97
CA PRO A 77 23.40 -5.16 8.63
C PRO A 77 22.50 -5.78 7.54
N LYS A 78 21.42 -6.48 7.92
CA LYS A 78 20.64 -7.31 6.98
C LYS A 78 19.58 -6.55 6.20
N MET A 79 18.84 -5.67 6.85
CA MET A 79 17.83 -4.87 6.17
C MET A 79 18.40 -3.49 5.85
N PRO A 80 18.56 -3.15 4.55
CA PRO A 80 19.08 -1.83 4.19
C PRO A 80 18.07 -0.73 4.48
N LYS A 81 18.55 0.49 4.62
CA LYS A 81 17.70 1.66 4.77
C LYS A 81 17.16 2.08 3.40
N TYR A 82 15.87 2.36 3.35
CA TYR A 82 15.19 2.75 2.12
C TYR A 82 14.86 4.25 2.04
N GLY A 83 15.16 5.02 3.10
CA GLY A 83 14.88 6.45 3.12
C GLY A 83 15.57 7.24 2.01
N ASP A 84 16.74 6.77 1.56
CA ASP A 84 17.48 7.39 0.45
C ASP A 84 17.10 6.86 -0.92
N LYS A 85 16.38 5.73 -0.96
CA LYS A 85 16.09 4.99 -2.20
C LYS A 85 14.64 5.13 -2.65
N LEU A 86 13.74 5.38 -1.72
CA LEU A 86 12.30 5.47 -1.97
C LEU A 86 11.79 6.83 -1.52
N LYS A 87 10.76 7.31 -2.19
CA LYS A 87 10.06 8.53 -1.79
C LYS A 87 9.22 8.29 -0.55
N PRO A 88 8.93 9.33 0.27
CA PRO A 88 8.08 9.17 1.45
C PRO A 88 6.70 8.55 1.13
N GLU A 89 6.10 8.90 -0.01
CA GLU A 89 4.81 8.34 -0.43
C GLU A 89 4.92 6.85 -0.75
N GLU A 90 6.05 6.43 -1.31
CA GLU A 90 6.31 5.02 -1.61
C GLU A 90 6.43 4.20 -0.34
N ILE A 91 7.12 4.73 0.68
CA ILE A 91 7.27 4.08 1.99
C ILE A 91 5.90 3.98 2.67
N LYS A 92 5.10 5.03 2.65
CA LYS A 92 3.72 4.99 3.18
C LYS A 92 2.87 3.94 2.47
N GLY A 93 3.02 3.83 1.16
CA GLY A 93 2.35 2.80 0.38
C GLY A 93 2.76 1.39 0.80
N LEU A 94 4.04 1.17 1.08
CA LEU A 94 4.54 -0.11 1.57
C LEU A 94 3.98 -0.45 2.95
N VAL A 95 3.89 0.51 3.86
CA VAL A 95 3.25 0.33 5.17
C VAL A 95 1.81 -0.15 5.00
N ALA A 96 1.05 0.52 4.15
CA ALA A 96 -0.33 0.12 3.85
C ALA A 96 -0.41 -1.28 3.24
N TYR A 97 0.52 -1.62 2.36
CA TYR A 97 0.60 -2.96 1.77
C TYR A 97 0.87 -4.04 2.81
N ILE A 98 1.81 -3.79 3.73
CA ILE A 98 2.13 -4.71 4.82
C ILE A 98 0.89 -5.01 5.67
N ARG A 99 0.02 -4.01 5.89
CA ARG A 99 -1.25 -4.21 6.61
C ARG A 99 -2.20 -5.17 5.92
N THR A 100 -2.06 -5.39 4.62
CA THR A 100 -2.89 -6.34 3.87
C THR A 100 -2.39 -7.77 3.94
N LEU A 101 -1.16 -7.98 4.41
CA LEU A 101 -0.57 -9.31 4.54
C LEU A 101 -1.21 -10.07 5.72
N LYS A 102 -1.58 -11.33 5.48
CA LYS A 102 -2.25 -12.17 6.49
C LYS A 102 -1.72 -13.60 6.50
#